data_09aaf877e2dd487887728ff9df4e08ec
#
_entry.id   09aaf877e2dd487887728ff9df4e08ec
#
_cell.length_a   1.000
_cell.length_b   1.000
_cell.length_c   1.000
_cell.angle_alpha   90.00
_cell.angle_beta   90.00
_cell.angle_gamma   90.00
#
_symmetry.space_group_name_H-M   'P 1'
#
loop_
_entity.id
_entity.type
_entity.pdbx_description
1 polymer ?
#
loop_
_entity_poly.entity_id
_entity_poly.type
_entity_poly.pdbx_seq_one_letter_code
_entity_poly.pdbx_strand_id
1 'polypeptide(L)'
;MKKFLLAGLLLLPCLSEAQPRPSLSGDYVEVRTASVFAGACHFNGEVVTTGRDAMMAWNVQSGRWRGISLAGVRAIAVVSSEANLADKALRRSELIIDSGASEAQTGAMVDALKENYGALGKVVSVRRAPVKFEHTGKSYLVSAGEIATLSVEGMPNDECCKMPHQVWYEPLVPLMHRKVGYTKGVQYSGGSVAEGWQRADENSAFYGKFLI
;
A
#
# COMPACT_ATOMS: atom_id res chain seq x y z
N MET A 1 -8.24 57.22 53.60
CA MET A 1 -7.18 56.38 52.99
C MET A 1 -7.79 55.04 52.53
N LYS A 2 -8.12 54.89 51.25
CA LYS A 2 -8.73 53.65 50.66
C LYS A 2 -7.60 52.80 50.08
N LYS A 3 -7.41 51.61 50.62
CA LYS A 3 -6.42 50.62 50.06
C LYS A 3 -7.11 49.84 49.00
N PHE A 4 -6.60 49.94 47.72
CA PHE A 4 -6.99 49.07 46.64
C PHE A 4 -6.09 47.83 46.67
N LEU A 5 -6.72 46.64 46.85
CA LEU A 5 -6.06 45.36 46.60
C LEU A 5 -6.17 45.04 45.12
N LEU A 6 -5.04 44.92 44.45
CA LEU A 6 -4.93 44.43 43.10
C LEU A 6 -4.82 42.89 43.16
N ALA A 7 -5.86 42.19 42.75
CA ALA A 7 -5.82 40.74 42.58
C ALA A 7 -5.22 40.41 41.19
N GLY A 8 -4.00 39.92 41.19
CA GLY A 8 -3.34 39.44 39.97
C GLY A 8 -3.89 38.07 39.55
N LEU A 9 -4.57 38.01 38.40
CA LEU A 9 -5.05 36.79 37.80
C LEU A 9 -3.89 36.11 37.04
N LEU A 10 -3.35 35.02 37.60
CA LEU A 10 -2.34 34.19 36.98
C LEU A 10 -3.00 33.32 35.88
N LEU A 11 -2.87 33.70 34.64
CA LEU A 11 -3.19 32.86 33.49
C LEU A 11 -2.10 31.80 33.31
N LEU A 12 -2.37 30.56 33.71
CA LEU A 12 -1.55 29.41 33.41
C LEU A 12 -1.76 29.04 31.92
N PRO A 13 -0.71 28.98 31.09
CA PRO A 13 -0.85 28.48 29.72
C PRO A 13 -1.13 26.98 29.78
N CYS A 14 -2.28 26.54 29.27
CA CYS A 14 -2.53 25.15 28.95
C CYS A 14 -1.58 24.75 27.78
N LEU A 15 -0.51 24.07 28.13
CA LEU A 15 0.30 23.37 27.14
C LEU A 15 -0.54 22.19 26.63
N SER A 16 -1.22 22.38 25.49
CA SER A 16 -1.82 21.28 24.75
C SER A 16 -0.68 20.46 24.18
N GLU A 17 -0.32 19.36 24.81
CA GLU A 17 0.55 18.37 24.21
C GLU A 17 -0.15 17.84 22.94
N ALA A 18 0.37 18.21 21.78
CA ALA A 18 -0.04 17.62 20.52
C ALA A 18 0.25 16.12 20.60
N GLN A 19 -0.80 15.31 20.71
CA GLN A 19 -0.65 13.85 20.65
C GLN A 19 0.11 13.49 19.36
N PRO A 20 1.17 12.69 19.43
CA PRO A 20 1.88 12.25 18.24
C PRO A 20 0.87 11.58 17.32
N ARG A 21 0.82 12.04 16.06
CA ARG A 21 -0.05 11.43 15.05
C ARG A 21 0.32 9.94 14.96
N PRO A 22 -0.66 9.03 14.98
CA PRO A 22 -0.36 7.63 14.76
C PRO A 22 0.34 7.50 13.42
N SER A 23 1.54 6.96 13.42
CA SER A 23 2.30 6.71 12.20
C SER A 23 2.53 5.22 12.07
N LEU A 24 2.26 4.68 10.89
CA LEU A 24 2.64 3.35 10.49
C LEU A 24 3.69 3.46 9.41
N SER A 25 4.70 2.63 9.47
CA SER A 25 5.70 2.57 8.42
C SER A 25 6.14 1.13 8.16
N GLY A 26 6.59 0.89 6.93
CA GLY A 26 7.03 -0.44 6.55
C GLY A 26 7.32 -0.57 5.07
N ASP A 27 7.45 -1.81 4.63
CA ASP A 27 7.65 -2.14 3.22
C ASP A 27 6.32 -2.20 2.48
N TYR A 28 6.39 -1.79 1.22
CA TYR A 28 5.27 -1.84 0.30
C TYR A 28 5.71 -2.32 -1.06
N VAL A 29 4.85 -3.12 -1.69
CA VAL A 29 4.98 -3.52 -3.09
C VAL A 29 3.61 -3.62 -3.73
N GLU A 30 3.49 -3.17 -4.99
CA GLU A 30 2.29 -3.35 -5.80
C GLU A 30 2.64 -3.86 -7.18
N VAL A 31 1.71 -4.61 -7.76
CA VAL A 31 1.73 -5.05 -9.16
C VAL A 31 0.40 -4.68 -9.79
N ARG A 32 0.44 -4.16 -11.01
CA ARG A 32 -0.75 -3.82 -11.81
C ARG A 32 -0.90 -4.75 -13.00
N THR A 33 -2.10 -4.82 -13.55
CA THR A 33 -2.36 -5.44 -14.86
C THR A 33 -2.04 -4.48 -16.02
N ALA A 34 -1.07 -3.60 -15.83
CA ALA A 34 -0.53 -2.68 -16.82
C ALA A 34 0.97 -2.49 -16.61
N SER A 35 1.71 -2.34 -17.68
CA SER A 35 3.11 -1.90 -17.60
C SER A 35 3.14 -0.46 -17.08
N VAL A 36 3.88 -0.21 -16.00
CA VAL A 36 4.00 1.13 -15.40
C VAL A 36 5.21 1.89 -15.92
N PHE A 37 6.07 1.19 -16.65
CA PHE A 37 7.36 1.70 -17.08
C PHE A 37 7.79 1.09 -18.42
N ALA A 38 8.34 1.92 -19.33
CA ALA A 38 8.99 1.48 -20.55
C ALA A 38 10.49 1.78 -20.49
N GLY A 39 11.28 0.78 -20.13
CA GLY A 39 12.75 0.89 -20.16
C GLY A 39 13.34 0.56 -21.53
N ALA A 40 14.57 1.00 -21.76
CA ALA A 40 15.28 0.78 -23.02
C ALA A 40 15.47 -0.69 -23.41
N CYS A 41 15.33 -1.61 -22.46
CA CYS A 41 15.46 -3.05 -22.66
C CYS A 41 14.13 -3.81 -22.64
N HIS A 42 13.00 -3.12 -22.49
CA HIS A 42 11.69 -3.74 -22.35
C HIS A 42 10.67 -2.93 -23.15
N PHE A 43 10.40 -3.42 -24.35
CA PHE A 43 9.47 -2.80 -25.30
C PHE A 43 8.02 -3.27 -25.12
N ASN A 44 7.65 -3.80 -23.99
CA ASN A 44 6.28 -4.15 -23.72
C ASN A 44 5.44 -2.88 -23.61
N GLY A 45 4.94 -2.45 -24.77
CA GLY A 45 4.04 -1.34 -24.88
C GLY A 45 2.79 -1.63 -24.06
N GLU A 46 2.21 -0.58 -23.52
CA GLU A 46 0.98 -0.59 -22.76
C GLU A 46 -0.25 -1.04 -23.58
N VAL A 47 -0.06 -1.22 -24.88
CA VAL A 47 -1.10 -1.49 -25.88
C VAL A 47 -1.94 -2.73 -25.57
N VAL A 48 -1.50 -3.61 -24.68
CA VAL A 48 -2.13 -4.91 -24.43
C VAL A 48 -2.78 -5.01 -23.06
N THR A 49 -2.68 -3.98 -22.20
CA THR A 49 -3.11 -4.08 -20.82
C THR A 49 -4.22 -3.09 -20.49
N THR A 50 -5.26 -3.58 -19.81
CA THR A 50 -6.39 -2.74 -19.41
C THR A 50 -6.09 -1.93 -18.16
N GLY A 51 -5.11 -2.33 -17.35
CA GLY A 51 -4.74 -1.66 -16.10
C GLY A 51 -5.86 -1.57 -15.07
N ARG A 52 -6.80 -2.53 -15.08
CA ARG A 52 -7.99 -2.49 -14.22
C ARG A 52 -7.77 -3.07 -12.85
N ASP A 53 -6.78 -3.94 -12.71
CA ASP A 53 -6.55 -4.68 -11.48
C ASP A 53 -5.16 -4.40 -10.93
N ALA A 54 -5.05 -4.48 -9.61
CA ALA A 54 -3.77 -4.43 -8.91
C ALA A 54 -3.79 -5.32 -7.67
N MET A 55 -2.61 -5.81 -7.32
CA MET A 55 -2.34 -6.42 -6.02
C MET A 55 -1.36 -5.53 -5.28
N MET A 56 -1.71 -5.15 -4.07
CA MET A 56 -0.95 -4.26 -3.19
C MET A 56 -0.63 -5.00 -1.90
N ALA A 57 0.58 -4.89 -1.38
CA ALA A 57 0.97 -5.58 -0.16
C ALA A 57 1.76 -4.68 0.79
N TRP A 58 1.47 -4.79 2.06
CA TRP A 58 2.10 -4.05 3.16
C TRP A 58 2.71 -5.00 4.18
N ASN A 59 3.91 -4.68 4.64
CA ASN A 59 4.54 -5.28 5.80
C ASN A 59 4.84 -4.16 6.81
N VAL A 60 4.02 -4.06 7.84
CA VAL A 60 4.17 -3.02 8.87
C VAL A 60 5.38 -3.34 9.72
N GLN A 61 6.42 -2.51 9.64
CA GLN A 61 7.63 -2.66 10.46
C GLN A 61 7.48 -1.99 11.82
N SER A 62 6.79 -0.85 11.86
CA SER A 62 6.58 -0.12 13.11
C SER A 62 5.31 0.72 13.08
N GLY A 63 4.85 1.09 14.26
CA GLY A 63 3.80 2.06 14.46
C GLY A 63 2.55 1.51 15.15
N ARG A 64 1.63 2.45 15.41
CA ARG A 64 0.37 2.18 16.10
C ARG A 64 -0.76 2.90 15.38
N TRP A 65 -1.93 2.27 15.35
CA TRP A 65 -3.15 2.88 14.86
C TRP A 65 -4.19 2.90 15.97
N ARG A 66 -4.66 4.09 16.35
CA ARG A 66 -5.63 4.28 17.46
C ARG A 66 -5.23 3.51 18.72
N GLY A 67 -3.94 3.57 19.08
CA GLY A 67 -3.40 2.91 20.26
C GLY A 67 -3.03 1.43 20.10
N ILE A 68 -3.40 0.78 18.99
CA ILE A 68 -3.10 -0.63 18.71
C ILE A 68 -1.80 -0.73 17.92
N SER A 69 -0.82 -1.50 18.43
CA SER A 69 0.41 -1.77 17.70
C SER A 69 0.14 -2.66 16.50
N LEU A 70 0.59 -2.21 15.32
CA LEU A 70 0.50 -2.98 14.08
C LEU A 70 1.87 -3.52 13.60
N ALA A 71 2.92 -3.33 14.39
CA ALA A 71 4.24 -3.89 14.06
C ALA A 71 4.16 -5.40 13.83
N GLY A 72 4.68 -5.87 12.69
CA GLY A 72 4.62 -7.26 12.25
C GLY A 72 3.33 -7.68 11.53
N VAL A 73 2.30 -6.83 11.49
CA VAL A 73 1.07 -7.12 10.74
C VAL A 73 1.34 -6.97 9.24
N ARG A 74 0.83 -7.92 8.46
CA ARG A 74 0.92 -7.93 7.01
C ARG A 74 -0.47 -7.91 6.39
N ALA A 75 -0.59 -7.26 5.24
CA ALA A 75 -1.85 -7.19 4.52
C ALA A 75 -1.60 -7.23 3.01
N ILE A 76 -2.57 -7.80 2.29
CA ILE A 76 -2.68 -7.71 0.83
C ILE A 76 -4.02 -7.07 0.52
N ALA A 77 -4.05 -6.20 -0.49
CA ALA A 77 -5.29 -5.76 -1.12
C ALA A 77 -5.28 -6.15 -2.59
N VAL A 78 -6.39 -6.71 -3.06
CA VAL A 78 -6.67 -6.83 -4.48
C VAL A 78 -7.68 -5.77 -4.83
N VAL A 79 -7.33 -4.92 -5.78
CA VAL A 79 -8.17 -3.80 -6.24
C VAL A 79 -8.57 -4.06 -7.67
N SER A 80 -9.84 -3.82 -7.99
CA SER A 80 -10.39 -3.92 -9.34
C SER A 80 -11.26 -2.72 -9.65
N SER A 81 -11.30 -2.36 -10.93
CA SER A 81 -12.08 -1.25 -11.48
C SER A 81 -12.67 -1.66 -12.84
N GLU A 82 -13.73 -0.96 -13.28
CA GLU A 82 -14.29 -1.13 -14.62
C GLU A 82 -13.44 -0.46 -15.71
N ALA A 83 -12.55 0.46 -15.33
CA ALA A 83 -11.62 1.16 -16.21
C ALA A 83 -10.19 1.07 -15.66
N ASN A 84 -9.23 1.65 -16.37
CA ASN A 84 -7.84 1.73 -15.91
C ASN A 84 -7.77 2.38 -14.52
N LEU A 85 -6.95 1.84 -13.63
CA LEU A 85 -6.77 2.36 -12.27
C LEU A 85 -6.17 3.78 -12.21
N ALA A 86 -5.65 4.32 -13.32
CA ALA A 86 -5.29 5.73 -13.43
C ALA A 86 -6.51 6.65 -13.62
N ASP A 87 -7.63 6.10 -14.09
CA ASP A 87 -8.86 6.84 -14.31
C ASP A 87 -9.63 7.06 -12.99
N LYS A 88 -10.59 7.99 -13.01
CA LYS A 88 -11.45 8.26 -11.85
C LYS A 88 -12.64 7.29 -11.74
N ALA A 89 -12.52 6.08 -12.26
CA ALA A 89 -13.56 5.07 -12.18
C ALA A 89 -13.73 4.51 -10.76
N LEU A 90 -14.90 3.94 -10.50
CA LEU A 90 -15.17 3.29 -9.22
C LEU A 90 -14.28 2.09 -9.03
N ARG A 91 -13.71 1.99 -7.85
CA ARG A 91 -12.83 0.89 -7.44
C ARG A 91 -13.48 0.07 -6.34
N ARG A 92 -13.21 -1.21 -6.37
CA ARG A 92 -13.60 -2.16 -5.33
C ARG A 92 -12.35 -2.90 -4.89
N SER A 93 -12.28 -3.26 -3.61
CA SER A 93 -11.16 -4.01 -3.10
C SER A 93 -11.58 -5.14 -2.16
N GLU A 94 -10.76 -6.17 -2.13
CA GLU A 94 -10.72 -7.20 -1.11
C GLU A 94 -9.44 -7.05 -0.31
N LEU A 95 -9.54 -7.08 1.02
CA LEU A 95 -8.39 -7.08 1.91
C LEU A 95 -8.15 -8.49 2.44
N ILE A 96 -6.88 -8.90 2.48
CA ILE A 96 -6.43 -10.14 3.09
C ILE A 96 -5.47 -9.74 4.20
N ILE A 97 -5.88 -9.94 5.44
CA ILE A 97 -5.07 -9.63 6.63
C ILE A 97 -4.44 -10.90 7.16
N ASP A 98 -3.18 -10.82 7.57
CA ASP A 98 -2.46 -11.95 8.15
C ASP A 98 -3.25 -12.57 9.30
N SER A 99 -3.49 -13.86 9.21
CA SER A 99 -4.23 -14.63 10.25
C SER A 99 -3.52 -14.67 11.60
N GLY A 100 -2.21 -14.38 11.64
CA GLY A 100 -1.44 -14.18 12.87
C GLY A 100 -1.78 -12.90 13.63
N ALA A 101 -2.43 -11.92 12.99
CA ALA A 101 -2.88 -10.70 13.66
C ALA A 101 -4.09 -11.00 14.58
N SER A 102 -4.16 -10.34 15.74
CA SER A 102 -5.35 -10.38 16.60
C SER A 102 -6.54 -9.70 15.92
N GLU A 103 -7.75 -9.90 16.43
CA GLU A 103 -8.94 -9.21 15.91
C GLU A 103 -8.81 -7.69 16.02
N ALA A 104 -8.29 -7.19 17.13
CA ALA A 104 -8.04 -5.76 17.31
C ALA A 104 -7.04 -5.22 16.28
N GLN A 105 -5.96 -5.96 16.00
CA GLN A 105 -4.99 -5.60 14.96
C GLN A 105 -5.60 -5.67 13.57
N THR A 106 -6.42 -6.68 13.31
CA THR A 106 -7.14 -6.82 12.03
C THR A 106 -8.04 -5.61 11.78
N GLY A 107 -8.89 -5.25 12.75
CA GLY A 107 -9.75 -4.06 12.66
C GLY A 107 -8.94 -2.78 12.47
N ALA A 108 -7.90 -2.58 13.29
CA ALA A 108 -7.05 -1.40 13.21
C ALA A 108 -6.31 -1.29 11.86
N MET A 109 -5.85 -2.40 11.30
CA MET A 109 -5.20 -2.43 9.96
C MET A 109 -6.18 -2.08 8.86
N VAL A 110 -7.39 -2.66 8.89
CA VAL A 110 -8.45 -2.35 7.93
C VAL A 110 -8.82 -0.87 7.96
N ASP A 111 -9.00 -0.31 9.16
CA ASP A 111 -9.32 1.11 9.34
C ASP A 111 -8.19 2.01 8.83
N ALA A 112 -6.94 1.70 9.19
CA ALA A 112 -5.77 2.45 8.74
C ALA A 112 -5.68 2.49 7.21
N LEU A 113 -5.84 1.35 6.54
CA LEU A 113 -5.79 1.27 5.09
C LEU A 113 -6.93 2.04 4.42
N LYS A 114 -8.16 1.89 4.91
CA LYS A 114 -9.35 2.58 4.35
C LYS A 114 -9.29 4.09 4.52
N GLU A 115 -8.78 4.57 5.65
CA GLU A 115 -8.74 6.01 5.94
C GLU A 115 -7.62 6.73 5.19
N ASN A 116 -6.53 6.03 4.88
CA ASN A 116 -5.37 6.67 4.26
C ASN A 116 -5.25 6.42 2.75
N TYR A 117 -5.90 5.37 2.22
CA TYR A 117 -5.72 5.01 0.81
C TYR A 117 -7.03 4.97 0.03
N GLY A 118 -7.39 6.10 -0.57
CA GLY A 118 -8.54 6.20 -1.46
C GLY A 118 -8.44 5.27 -2.68
N ALA A 119 -7.24 4.78 -2.99
CA ALA A 119 -7.01 3.82 -4.06
C ALA A 119 -7.76 2.49 -3.86
N LEU A 120 -8.08 2.13 -2.62
CA LEU A 120 -8.85 0.92 -2.31
C LEU A 120 -10.33 1.01 -2.74
N GLY A 121 -10.86 2.22 -2.88
CA GLY A 121 -12.27 2.40 -3.19
C GLY A 121 -13.19 1.74 -2.15
N LYS A 122 -14.23 1.06 -2.60
CA LYS A 122 -15.13 0.31 -1.71
C LYS A 122 -14.49 -1.03 -1.32
N VAL A 123 -14.13 -1.20 -0.06
CA VAL A 123 -13.73 -2.51 0.49
C VAL A 123 -14.98 -3.37 0.60
N VAL A 124 -15.08 -4.42 -0.20
CA VAL A 124 -16.25 -5.31 -0.29
C VAL A 124 -16.06 -6.61 0.49
N SER A 125 -14.82 -6.97 0.80
CA SER A 125 -14.49 -8.18 1.55
C SER A 125 -13.23 -7.97 2.39
N VAL A 126 -13.19 -8.59 3.56
CA VAL A 126 -12.00 -8.73 4.40
C VAL A 126 -11.85 -10.20 4.74
N ARG A 127 -10.74 -10.80 4.34
CA ARG A 127 -10.41 -12.20 4.62
C ARG A 127 -9.22 -12.27 5.57
N ARG A 128 -9.09 -13.37 6.29
CA ARG A 128 -7.90 -13.69 7.06
C ARG A 128 -7.24 -14.93 6.46
N ALA A 129 -5.96 -14.83 6.18
CA ALA A 129 -5.16 -15.97 5.70
C ALA A 129 -3.70 -15.78 6.18
N PRO A 130 -2.89 -16.84 6.25
CA PRO A 130 -1.46 -16.69 6.52
C PRO A 130 -0.81 -15.83 5.42
N VAL A 131 -0.35 -14.64 5.76
CA VAL A 131 0.36 -13.76 4.82
C VAL A 131 1.86 -13.84 5.09
N LYS A 132 2.62 -14.26 4.08
CA LYS A 132 4.07 -14.18 4.06
C LYS A 132 4.50 -12.95 3.26
N PHE A 133 5.48 -12.23 3.75
CA PHE A 133 6.09 -11.09 3.07
C PHE A 133 7.59 -11.18 3.27
N GLU A 134 8.29 -11.52 2.23
CA GLU A 134 9.75 -11.65 2.21
C GLU A 134 10.33 -10.51 1.38
N HIS A 135 11.29 -9.79 1.95
CA HIS A 135 12.01 -8.72 1.28
C HIS A 135 13.52 -8.92 1.49
N THR A 136 14.23 -9.14 0.41
CA THR A 136 15.69 -9.32 0.43
C THR A 136 16.31 -8.48 -0.69
N GLY A 137 17.08 -7.45 -0.31
CA GLY A 137 17.68 -6.53 -1.27
C GLY A 137 16.64 -5.80 -2.11
N LYS A 138 16.54 -6.17 -3.39
CA LYS A 138 15.55 -5.61 -4.32
C LYS A 138 14.43 -6.60 -4.67
N SER A 139 14.39 -7.74 -4.01
CA SER A 139 13.42 -8.82 -4.30
C SER A 139 12.34 -8.87 -3.25
N TYR A 140 11.11 -9.00 -3.70
CA TYR A 140 9.89 -9.11 -2.90
C TYR A 140 9.17 -10.39 -3.28
N LEU A 141 8.83 -11.21 -2.29
CA LEU A 141 7.96 -12.35 -2.44
C LEU A 141 6.85 -12.27 -1.40
N VAL A 142 5.61 -12.18 -1.88
CA VAL A 142 4.44 -12.09 -1.00
C VAL A 142 3.44 -13.16 -1.38
N SER A 143 2.84 -13.80 -0.37
CA SER A 143 1.81 -14.79 -0.60
C SER A 143 0.77 -14.81 0.52
N ALA A 144 -0.47 -15.16 0.16
CA ALA A 144 -1.55 -15.47 1.07
C ALA A 144 -2.12 -16.85 0.72
N GLY A 145 -1.36 -17.90 1.01
CA GLY A 145 -1.68 -19.27 0.59
C GLY A 145 -1.86 -19.35 -0.93
N GLU A 146 -2.95 -20.00 -1.35
CA GLU A 146 -3.33 -20.12 -2.77
C GLU A 146 -4.19 -18.94 -3.27
N ILE A 147 -4.53 -17.99 -2.41
CA ILE A 147 -5.43 -16.88 -2.76
C ILE A 147 -4.70 -15.86 -3.63
N ALA A 148 -3.48 -15.48 -3.23
CA ALA A 148 -2.75 -14.41 -3.85
C ALA A 148 -1.24 -14.63 -3.70
N THR A 149 -0.50 -14.43 -4.78
CA THR A 149 0.97 -14.44 -4.77
C THR A 149 1.51 -13.33 -5.65
N LEU A 150 2.62 -12.72 -5.28
CA LEU A 150 3.39 -11.84 -6.14
C LEU A 150 4.89 -12.02 -5.90
N SER A 151 5.65 -11.91 -6.98
CA SER A 151 7.11 -11.91 -6.98
C SER A 151 7.60 -10.75 -7.84
N VAL A 152 8.37 -9.85 -7.23
CA VAL A 152 8.86 -8.62 -7.85
C VAL A 152 10.36 -8.50 -7.60
N GLU A 153 11.08 -8.10 -8.62
CA GLU A 153 12.50 -7.76 -8.53
C GLU A 153 12.71 -6.28 -8.90
N GLY A 154 13.72 -5.67 -8.30
CA GLY A 154 14.14 -4.34 -8.72
C GLY A 154 14.75 -4.35 -10.11
N MET A 155 14.54 -3.28 -10.86
CA MET A 155 15.20 -3.11 -12.16
C MET A 155 16.72 -3.21 -11.99
N PRO A 156 17.44 -3.78 -12.98
CA PRO A 156 18.89 -3.91 -12.95
C PRO A 156 19.59 -2.56 -12.75
N ASN A 157 19.02 -1.51 -13.32
CA ASN A 157 19.49 -0.14 -13.19
C ASN A 157 18.37 0.76 -12.69
N ASP A 158 18.54 1.32 -11.50
CA ASP A 158 17.56 2.24 -10.88
C ASP A 158 17.49 3.62 -11.57
N GLU A 159 18.36 3.94 -12.50
CA GLU A 159 18.35 5.22 -13.22
C GLU A 159 17.07 5.41 -14.03
N CYS A 160 16.51 4.34 -14.54
CA CYS A 160 15.25 4.36 -15.27
C CYS A 160 14.10 4.95 -14.44
N CYS A 161 14.10 4.71 -13.13
CA CYS A 161 13.09 5.26 -12.22
C CYS A 161 13.14 6.78 -12.08
N LYS A 162 14.21 7.41 -12.59
CA LYS A 162 14.43 8.86 -12.54
C LYS A 162 14.02 9.55 -13.83
N MET A 163 13.69 8.82 -14.87
CA MET A 163 13.33 9.34 -16.17
C MET A 163 11.82 9.61 -16.24
N PRO A 164 11.36 10.87 -16.21
CA PRO A 164 9.94 11.21 -16.03
C PRO A 164 9.04 10.74 -17.17
N HIS A 165 9.59 10.57 -18.37
CA HIS A 165 8.81 10.16 -19.56
C HIS A 165 8.73 8.65 -19.75
N GLN A 166 9.41 7.86 -18.93
CA GLN A 166 9.42 6.40 -19.01
C GLN A 166 8.58 5.73 -17.92
N VAL A 167 8.17 6.48 -16.91
CA VAL A 167 7.24 6.03 -15.86
C VAL A 167 5.89 6.64 -16.16
N TRP A 168 4.92 5.81 -16.52
CA TRP A 168 3.61 6.26 -17.01
C TRP A 168 2.56 6.41 -15.93
N TYR A 169 2.76 5.76 -14.80
CA TYR A 169 1.82 5.78 -13.69
C TYR A 169 2.50 6.17 -12.37
N GLU A 170 1.70 6.66 -11.46
CA GLU A 170 2.09 6.79 -10.06
C GLU A 170 1.65 5.54 -9.27
N PRO A 171 2.36 5.17 -8.19
CA PRO A 171 1.89 4.13 -7.27
C PRO A 171 0.49 4.47 -6.74
N LEU A 172 -0.28 3.44 -6.41
CA LEU A 172 -1.62 3.59 -5.83
C LEU A 172 -1.59 4.16 -4.41
N VAL A 173 -0.44 4.13 -3.77
CA VAL A 173 -0.19 4.78 -2.47
C VAL A 173 1.06 5.65 -2.54
N PRO A 174 1.13 6.75 -1.78
CA PRO A 174 2.35 7.55 -1.68
C PRO A 174 3.49 6.72 -1.11
N LEU A 175 4.66 6.75 -1.76
CA LEU A 175 5.83 5.98 -1.32
C LEU A 175 7.04 6.87 -1.09
N MET A 176 7.72 6.64 0.01
CA MET A 176 9.09 7.08 0.21
C MET A 176 10.03 6.14 -0.56
N HIS A 177 11.04 6.73 -1.20
CA HIS A 177 12.01 5.96 -2.00
C HIS A 177 11.36 5.05 -3.06
N ARG A 178 10.29 5.57 -3.70
CA ARG A 178 9.59 4.88 -4.80
C ARG A 178 10.57 4.34 -5.84
N LYS A 179 10.39 3.07 -6.18
CA LYS A 179 11.12 2.38 -7.25
C LYS A 179 10.14 1.67 -8.17
N VAL A 180 10.50 1.58 -9.43
CA VAL A 180 9.84 0.69 -10.40
C VAL A 180 10.43 -0.70 -10.24
N GLY A 181 9.58 -1.72 -10.35
CA GLY A 181 9.95 -3.11 -10.25
C GLY A 181 9.54 -3.91 -11.48
N TYR A 182 10.24 -5.03 -11.68
CA TYR A 182 9.92 -6.05 -12.64
C TYR A 182 9.11 -7.15 -11.97
N THR A 183 7.91 -7.41 -12.47
CA THR A 183 7.04 -8.48 -11.99
C THR A 183 7.50 -9.79 -12.58
N LYS A 184 8.07 -10.66 -11.77
CA LYS A 184 8.41 -12.05 -12.17
C LYS A 184 7.17 -12.90 -12.30
N GLY A 185 6.20 -12.65 -11.44
CA GLY A 185 4.91 -13.30 -11.45
C GLY A 185 3.97 -12.71 -10.43
N VAL A 186 2.70 -12.69 -10.75
CA VAL A 186 1.61 -12.34 -9.85
C VAL A 186 0.41 -13.21 -10.20
N GLN A 187 -0.27 -13.70 -9.19
CA GLN A 187 -1.47 -14.51 -9.35
C GLN A 187 -2.49 -14.15 -8.27
N TYR A 188 -3.72 -14.00 -8.68
CA TYR A 188 -4.89 -13.93 -7.83
C TYR A 188 -5.87 -15.03 -8.24
N SER A 189 -6.29 -15.89 -7.30
CA SER A 189 -7.16 -17.03 -7.59
C SER A 189 -8.63 -16.67 -7.80
N GLY A 190 -8.96 -15.37 -7.63
CA GLY A 190 -10.33 -14.89 -7.70
C GLY A 190 -11.01 -14.79 -6.33
N GLY A 191 -12.04 -13.96 -6.27
CA GLY A 191 -12.79 -13.71 -5.04
C GLY A 191 -13.91 -12.69 -5.23
N SER A 192 -14.08 -11.83 -4.23
CA SER A 192 -15.21 -10.88 -4.18
C SER A 192 -15.09 -9.69 -5.14
N VAL A 193 -13.91 -9.40 -5.68
CA VAL A 193 -13.67 -8.18 -6.47
C VAL A 193 -13.43 -8.42 -7.95
N ALA A 194 -12.83 -9.56 -8.30
CA ALA A 194 -12.49 -9.94 -9.66
C ALA A 194 -12.47 -11.47 -9.81
N GLU A 195 -12.57 -11.94 -11.05
CA GLU A 195 -12.18 -13.30 -11.40
C GLU A 195 -10.67 -13.48 -11.19
N GLY A 196 -10.22 -14.74 -11.22
CA GLY A 196 -8.80 -15.03 -11.11
C GLY A 196 -8.02 -14.44 -12.30
N TRP A 197 -6.84 -13.92 -12.02
CA TRP A 197 -5.94 -13.40 -13.04
C TRP A 197 -4.48 -13.67 -12.67
N GLN A 198 -3.64 -13.72 -13.69
CA GLN A 198 -2.20 -13.87 -13.53
C GLN A 198 -1.44 -13.03 -14.57
N ARG A 199 -0.25 -12.57 -14.19
CA ARG A 199 0.67 -11.84 -15.05
C ARG A 199 2.09 -12.27 -14.71
N ALA A 200 2.99 -12.21 -15.68
CA ALA A 200 4.40 -12.51 -15.48
C ALA A 200 5.26 -11.74 -16.48
N ASP A 201 6.50 -11.54 -16.11
CA ASP A 201 7.54 -10.96 -16.95
C ASP A 201 7.18 -9.57 -17.50
N GLU A 202 6.71 -8.68 -16.61
CA GLU A 202 6.24 -7.34 -16.94
C GLU A 202 6.90 -6.24 -16.11
N ASN A 203 6.99 -5.03 -16.68
CA ASN A 203 7.39 -3.81 -15.98
C ASN A 203 6.20 -3.18 -15.24
N SER A 204 5.52 -3.94 -14.39
CA SER A 204 4.20 -3.59 -13.86
C SER A 204 4.18 -3.33 -12.35
N ALA A 205 5.34 -3.23 -11.71
CA ALA A 205 5.43 -3.11 -10.26
C ALA A 205 5.98 -1.76 -9.79
N PHE A 206 5.53 -1.34 -8.59
CA PHE A 206 6.18 -0.36 -7.74
C PHE A 206 6.51 -0.95 -6.39
N TYR A 207 7.59 -0.50 -5.79
CA TYR A 207 7.93 -0.81 -4.41
C TYR A 207 8.62 0.35 -3.70
N GLY A 208 8.62 0.33 -2.38
CA GLY A 208 9.23 1.35 -1.54
C GLY A 208 8.80 1.23 -0.09
N LYS A 209 8.90 2.34 0.63
CA LYS A 209 8.42 2.43 2.01
C LYS A 209 7.13 3.24 2.04
N PHE A 210 6.13 2.73 2.75
CA PHE A 210 4.94 3.50 3.07
C PHE A 210 5.08 4.19 4.42
N LEU A 211 4.38 5.31 4.57
CA LEU A 211 4.21 6.04 5.82
C LEU A 211 2.76 6.55 5.89
N ILE A 212 2.09 6.26 7.01
CA ILE A 212 0.75 6.76 7.34
C ILE A 212 0.81 7.53 8.64
#